data_e756cbb94f27eb14379d9dac4a25450f
#
_entry.id   e756cbb94f27eb14379d9dac4a25450f
#
_cell.length_a   1.000
_cell.length_b   1.000
_cell.length_c   1.000
_cell.angle_alpha   90.00
_cell.angle_beta   90.00
_cell.angle_gamma   90.00
#
_symmetry.space_group_name_H-M   'P 1'
#
loop_
_entity.id
_entity.type
_entity.pdbx_description
1 polymer ?
#
loop_
_entity_poly.entity_id
_entity_poly.type
_entity_poly.pdbx_seq_one_letter_code
_entity_poly.pdbx_strand_id
1 'polypeptide(L)'
;MKIAIIAITKNGCQLGERLSAKIKEDAELFIPERFKDDIKGDTNIFDGNLRNLITSIFSNYRGFIFIMAAGIVVRMIADLIKDKRVDPAVVVMDVKGDYAIRILSGHL
;
A
#
# COMPACT_ATOMS: atom_id res chain seq x y z
N MET A 1 -7.13 -12.05 -6.66
CA MET A 1 -6.04 -11.08 -6.58
C MET A 1 -5.93 -10.54 -5.16
N LYS A 2 -4.75 -10.15 -4.78
CA LYS A 2 -4.45 -9.72 -3.41
C LYS A 2 -4.55 -8.22 -3.25
N ILE A 3 -4.51 -7.79 -1.98
CA ILE A 3 -4.39 -6.40 -1.61
C ILE A 3 -2.97 -6.15 -1.15
N ALA A 4 -2.34 -5.09 -1.64
CA ALA A 4 -1.02 -4.66 -1.20
C ALA A 4 -1.17 -3.54 -0.16
N ILE A 5 -0.51 -3.71 0.98
CA ILE A 5 -0.42 -2.67 2.01
C ILE A 5 1.01 -2.16 1.97
N ILE A 6 1.20 -0.85 1.77
CA ILE A 6 2.53 -0.27 1.63
C ILE A 6 2.72 0.82 2.68
N ALA A 7 3.79 0.73 3.45
CA ALA A 7 4.15 1.71 4.45
C ALA A 7 5.63 2.09 4.30
N ILE A 8 5.98 3.30 4.71
CA ILE A 8 7.35 3.83 4.54
C ILE A 8 7.91 4.45 5.82
N THR A 9 7.16 4.40 6.92
CA THR A 9 7.63 4.86 8.23
C THR A 9 7.50 3.73 9.23
N LYS A 10 8.22 3.81 10.33
CA LYS A 10 8.15 2.78 11.37
C LYS A 10 6.72 2.61 11.89
N ASN A 11 6.06 3.73 12.24
CA ASN A 11 4.70 3.67 12.76
C ASN A 11 3.72 3.17 11.70
N GLY A 12 3.92 3.56 10.45
CA GLY A 12 3.11 3.07 9.34
C GLY A 12 3.27 1.57 9.14
N CYS A 13 4.50 1.07 9.23
CA CYS A 13 4.76 -0.37 9.11
C CYS A 13 4.07 -1.17 10.21
N GLN A 14 4.10 -0.66 11.44
CA GLN A 14 3.43 -1.31 12.55
C GLN A 14 1.91 -1.31 12.39
N LEU A 15 1.35 -0.20 11.92
CA LEU A 15 -0.08 -0.16 11.60
C LEU A 15 -0.41 -1.15 10.47
N GLY A 16 0.44 -1.20 9.45
CA GLY A 16 0.27 -2.13 8.34
C GLY A 16 0.28 -3.57 8.79
N GLU A 17 1.14 -3.91 9.74
CA GLU A 17 1.18 -5.25 10.32
C GLU A 17 -0.15 -5.60 10.99
N ARG A 18 -0.66 -4.69 11.83
CA ARG A 18 -1.94 -4.91 12.49
C ARG A 18 -3.09 -5.02 11.49
N LEU A 19 -3.06 -4.18 10.47
CA LEU A 19 -4.10 -4.15 9.45
C LEU A 19 -4.11 -5.44 8.63
N SER A 20 -2.94 -5.92 8.22
CA SER A 20 -2.86 -7.13 7.41
C SER A 20 -3.38 -8.36 8.18
N ALA A 21 -3.21 -8.37 9.50
CA ALA A 21 -3.73 -9.45 10.33
C ALA A 21 -5.25 -9.44 10.43
N LYS A 22 -5.88 -8.28 10.24
CA LYS A 22 -7.34 -8.12 10.33
C LYS A 22 -8.06 -8.29 9.01
N ILE A 23 -7.38 -8.08 7.90
CA ILE A 23 -7.99 -8.23 6.59
C ILE A 23 -8.12 -9.72 6.28
N LYS A 24 -9.34 -10.15 5.95
CA LYS A 24 -9.61 -11.56 5.69
C LYS A 24 -9.18 -11.99 4.29
N GLU A 25 -9.14 -11.05 3.36
CA GLU A 25 -8.62 -11.34 2.03
C GLU A 25 -7.10 -11.48 2.09
N ASP A 26 -6.52 -12.06 1.06
CA ASP A 26 -5.07 -12.12 0.93
C ASP A 26 -4.50 -10.71 0.87
N ALA A 27 -3.76 -10.33 1.89
CA ALA A 27 -3.09 -9.04 1.96
C ALA A 27 -1.59 -9.27 2.12
N GLU A 28 -0.80 -8.49 1.40
CA GLU A 28 0.65 -8.54 1.50
C GLU A 28 1.17 -7.18 1.94
N LEU A 29 2.01 -7.19 2.97
CA LEU A 29 2.60 -5.97 3.52
C LEU A 29 3.97 -5.75 2.91
N PHE A 30 4.19 -4.55 2.36
CA PHE A 30 5.47 -4.12 1.81
C PHE A 30 6.07 -3.05 2.70
N ILE A 31 7.32 -3.25 3.13
CA ILE A 31 8.02 -2.31 4.00
C ILE A 31 9.44 -2.07 3.49
N PRO A 32 10.01 -0.87 3.73
CA PRO A 32 11.41 -0.62 3.40
C PRO A 32 12.34 -1.51 4.21
N GLU A 33 13.48 -1.86 3.62
CA GLU A 33 14.47 -2.72 4.27
C GLU A 33 14.91 -2.22 5.63
N ARG A 34 15.00 -0.89 5.82
CA ARG A 34 15.45 -0.34 7.09
C ARG A 34 14.53 -0.65 8.28
N PHE A 35 13.30 -1.09 8.01
CA PHE A 35 12.33 -1.44 9.06
C PHE A 35 12.09 -2.94 9.19
N LYS A 36 12.87 -3.75 8.49
CA LYS A 36 12.64 -5.20 8.45
C LYS A 36 12.64 -5.86 9.84
N ASP A 37 13.45 -5.35 10.75
CA ASP A 37 13.55 -5.91 12.09
C ASP A 37 12.49 -5.39 13.06
N ASP A 38 11.71 -4.39 12.65
CA ASP A 38 10.66 -3.82 13.48
C ASP A 38 9.33 -4.56 13.34
N ILE A 39 9.22 -5.46 12.37
CA ILE A 39 7.99 -6.17 12.04
C ILE A 39 8.24 -7.67 12.18
N LYS A 40 7.38 -8.35 12.91
CA LYS A 40 7.54 -9.78 13.20
C LYS A 40 6.82 -10.69 12.23
N GLY A 41 5.75 -10.21 11.59
CA GLY A 41 4.96 -11.02 10.67
C GLY A 41 5.59 -11.11 9.28
N ASP A 42 4.90 -11.79 8.39
CA ASP A 42 5.35 -11.93 7.00
C ASP A 42 5.30 -10.59 6.29
N THR A 43 6.40 -10.24 5.64
CA THR A 43 6.51 -8.99 4.92
C THR A 43 7.25 -9.19 3.61
N ASN A 44 6.98 -8.28 2.67
CA ASN A 44 7.77 -8.14 1.45
C ASN A 44 8.65 -6.91 1.63
N ILE A 45 9.95 -7.11 1.53
CA ILE A 45 10.93 -6.05 1.75
C ILE A 45 11.29 -5.40 0.42
N PHE A 46 11.31 -4.07 0.39
CA PHE A 46 11.80 -3.36 -0.80
C PHE A 46 12.90 -2.38 -0.40
N ASP A 47 13.64 -1.91 -1.40
CA ASP A 47 14.85 -1.10 -1.18
C ASP A 47 14.60 0.33 -0.72
N GLY A 48 13.33 0.72 -0.58
CA GLY A 48 12.95 2.07 -0.20
C GLY A 48 12.59 2.95 -1.38
N ASN A 49 12.77 2.48 -2.62
CA ASN A 49 12.35 3.23 -3.80
C ASN A 49 10.88 2.94 -4.07
N LEU A 50 10.02 3.78 -3.52
CA LEU A 50 8.57 3.61 -3.59
C LEU A 50 8.06 3.64 -5.03
N ARG A 51 8.57 4.55 -5.85
CA ARG A 51 8.15 4.68 -7.25
C ARG A 51 8.40 3.39 -8.02
N ASN A 52 9.59 2.82 -7.87
CA ASN A 52 9.92 1.56 -8.56
C ASN A 52 9.04 0.42 -8.09
N LEU A 53 8.79 0.34 -6.79
CA LEU A 53 7.91 -0.69 -6.24
C LEU A 53 6.51 -0.59 -6.85
N ILE A 54 5.90 0.60 -6.76
CA ILE A 54 4.52 0.79 -7.24
C ILE A 54 4.43 0.51 -8.74
N THR A 55 5.39 1.02 -9.52
CA THR A 55 5.38 0.80 -10.96
C THR A 55 5.42 -0.69 -11.29
N SER A 56 6.18 -1.47 -10.55
CA SER A 56 6.32 -2.90 -10.84
C SER A 56 5.11 -3.74 -10.42
N ILE A 57 4.33 -3.30 -9.44
CA ILE A 57 3.25 -4.12 -8.90
C ILE A 57 1.84 -3.54 -9.10
N PHE A 58 1.71 -2.36 -9.68
CA PHE A 58 0.43 -1.65 -9.74
C PHE A 58 -0.69 -2.47 -10.37
N SER A 59 -0.40 -3.22 -11.41
CA SER A 59 -1.40 -4.03 -12.10
C SER A 59 -1.55 -5.46 -11.54
N ASN A 60 -0.76 -5.80 -10.52
CA ASN A 60 -0.74 -7.17 -9.96
C ASN A 60 -1.65 -7.34 -8.76
N TYR A 61 -2.26 -6.27 -8.27
CA TYR A 61 -3.11 -6.29 -7.09
C TYR A 61 -4.45 -5.66 -7.42
N ARG A 62 -5.51 -6.16 -6.80
CA ARG A 62 -6.84 -5.57 -6.98
C ARG A 62 -7.04 -4.31 -6.14
N GLY A 63 -6.21 -4.11 -5.12
CA GLY A 63 -6.32 -2.95 -4.26
C GLY A 63 -5.01 -2.64 -3.58
N PHE A 64 -4.85 -1.37 -3.23
CA PHE A 64 -3.69 -0.87 -2.51
C PHE A 64 -4.16 -0.07 -1.31
N ILE A 65 -3.50 -0.28 -0.17
CA ILE A 65 -3.64 0.58 1.00
C ILE A 65 -2.28 1.20 1.24
N PHE A 66 -2.19 2.51 1.03
CA PHE A 66 -0.95 3.27 1.28
C PHE A 66 -1.05 3.96 2.62
N ILE A 67 -0.13 3.63 3.53
CA ILE A 67 -0.09 4.25 4.86
C ILE A 67 0.97 5.35 4.81
N MET A 68 0.57 6.52 4.29
CA MET A 68 1.46 7.66 4.06
C MET A 68 0.65 8.87 3.63
N ALA A 69 1.31 10.00 3.39
CA ALA A 69 0.62 11.22 2.96
C ALA A 69 -0.01 11.04 1.57
N ALA A 70 -1.23 11.54 1.41
CA ALA A 70 -1.98 11.40 0.16
C ALA A 70 -1.25 12.05 -1.03
N GLY A 71 -0.57 13.17 -0.82
CA GLY A 71 0.18 13.82 -1.90
C GLY A 71 1.27 12.94 -2.49
N ILE A 72 1.92 12.15 -1.66
CA ILE A 72 2.93 11.19 -2.13
C ILE A 72 2.28 10.18 -3.06
N VAL A 73 1.15 9.62 -2.66
CA VAL A 73 0.45 8.58 -3.40
C VAL A 73 -0.04 9.12 -4.75
N VAL A 74 -0.69 10.28 -4.74
CA VAL A 74 -1.22 10.88 -5.97
C VAL A 74 -0.10 11.08 -7.01
N ARG A 75 1.06 11.57 -6.57
CA ARG A 75 2.19 11.75 -7.49
C ARG A 75 2.71 10.44 -8.05
N MET A 76 2.73 9.40 -7.21
CA MET A 76 3.28 8.10 -7.63
C MET A 76 2.38 7.38 -8.61
N ILE A 77 1.06 7.49 -8.46
CA ILE A 77 0.14 6.73 -9.30
C ILE A 77 -0.36 7.49 -10.52
N ALA A 78 -0.13 8.81 -10.59
CA ALA A 78 -0.68 9.64 -11.66
C ALA A 78 -0.38 9.09 -13.06
N ASP A 79 0.85 8.63 -13.29
CA ASP A 79 1.27 8.12 -14.58
C ASP A 79 0.86 6.65 -14.81
N LEU A 80 0.33 6.00 -13.79
CA LEU A 80 -0.04 4.58 -13.86
C LEU A 80 -1.53 4.37 -14.07
N ILE A 81 -2.33 5.38 -13.81
CA ILE A 81 -3.79 5.30 -13.95
C ILE A 81 -4.15 5.20 -15.42
N LYS A 82 -4.96 4.21 -15.78
CA LYS A 82 -5.38 3.97 -17.15
C LYS A 82 -6.89 4.09 -17.31
N ASP A 83 -7.65 3.26 -16.59
CA ASP A 83 -9.08 3.12 -16.81
C ASP A 83 -9.69 2.53 -15.55
N LYS A 84 -10.84 3.05 -15.13
CA LYS A 84 -11.53 2.57 -13.93
C LYS A 84 -11.90 1.09 -13.99
N ARG A 85 -11.89 0.49 -15.19
CA ARG A 85 -12.22 -0.92 -15.35
C ARG A 85 -11.05 -1.85 -15.07
N VAL A 86 -9.82 -1.33 -15.13
CA VAL A 86 -8.62 -2.16 -14.94
C VAL A 86 -7.76 -1.67 -13.79
N ASP A 87 -7.91 -0.42 -13.37
CA ASP A 87 -7.11 0.15 -12.29
C ASP A 87 -7.51 -0.45 -10.95
N PRO A 88 -6.57 -0.68 -10.05
CA PRO A 88 -6.89 -1.17 -8.71
C PRO A 88 -7.61 -0.11 -7.88
N ALA A 89 -8.28 -0.56 -6.82
CA ALA A 89 -8.75 0.36 -5.80
C ALA A 89 -7.54 0.92 -5.05
N VAL A 90 -7.56 2.20 -4.70
CA VAL A 90 -6.47 2.83 -3.95
C VAL A 90 -7.04 3.58 -2.77
N VAL A 91 -6.59 3.20 -1.58
CA VAL A 91 -6.96 3.84 -0.32
C VAL A 91 -5.70 4.38 0.33
N VAL A 92 -5.78 5.59 0.84
CA VAL A 92 -4.69 6.24 1.59
C VAL A 92 -5.12 6.34 3.05
N MET A 93 -4.23 5.97 3.94
CA MET A 93 -4.49 5.97 5.37
C MET A 93 -3.37 6.72 6.09
N ASP A 94 -3.71 7.49 7.12
CA ASP A 94 -2.67 8.12 7.94
C ASP A 94 -2.01 7.10 8.87
N VAL A 95 -0.82 7.43 9.37
CA VAL A 95 -0.03 6.49 10.17
C VAL A 95 -0.67 6.15 11.52
N LYS A 96 -1.62 6.94 11.97
CA LYS A 96 -2.36 6.66 13.20
C LYS A 96 -3.58 5.77 12.96
N GLY A 97 -4.00 5.63 11.69
CA GLY A 97 -5.17 4.86 11.36
C GLY A 97 -6.49 5.58 11.65
N ASP A 98 -6.45 6.89 11.86
CA ASP A 98 -7.66 7.67 12.17
C ASP A 98 -8.49 7.98 10.93
N TYR A 99 -7.85 8.07 9.76
CA TYR A 99 -8.51 8.43 8.51
C TYR A 99 -8.11 7.49 7.40
N ALA A 100 -9.06 7.19 6.53
CA ALA A 100 -8.82 6.45 5.31
C ALA A 100 -9.60 7.13 4.19
N ILE A 101 -8.91 7.44 3.09
CA ILE A 101 -9.50 8.14 1.96
C ILE A 101 -9.36 7.27 0.72
N ARG A 102 -10.48 7.02 0.03
CA ARG A 102 -10.46 6.30 -1.23
C ARG A 102 -10.12 7.28 -2.36
N ILE A 103 -9.01 7.02 -3.04
CA ILE A 103 -8.58 7.84 -4.18
C ILE A 103 -9.05 7.22 -5.50
N LEU A 104 -8.93 5.90 -5.63
CA LEU A 104 -9.46 5.15 -6.77
C LEU A 104 -10.38 4.08 -6.25
N SER A 105 -11.54 3.92 -6.89
CA SER A 105 -12.55 2.96 -6.45
C SER A 105 -12.28 1.53 -6.88
N GLY A 106 -11.33 1.35 -7.81
CA GLY A 106 -11.17 0.07 -8.46
C GLY A 106 -12.23 -0.11 -9.54
N HIS A 107 -12.18 -1.25 -10.21
CA HIS A 107 -13.21 -1.55 -11.20
C HIS A 107 -14.47 -2.08 -10.49
N LEU A 108 -15.57 -1.85 -11.12
CA LEU A 108 -16.87 -2.29 -10.63
C LEU A 108 -17.21 -3.67 -11.14
#